data_d2201e7db81f20095af6a08c85b62d74
#
_entry.id   d2201e7db81f20095af6a08c85b62d74
#
_cell.length_a   1.000
_cell.length_b   1.000
_cell.length_c   1.000
_cell.angle_alpha   90.00
_cell.angle_beta   90.00
_cell.angle_gamma   90.00
#
_symmetry.space_group_name_H-M   'P 1'
#
loop_
_entity.id
_entity.type
_entity.pdbx_description
1 polymer ?
#
loop_
_entity_poly.entity_id
_entity_poly.type
_entity_poly.pdbx_seq_one_letter_code
_entity_poly.pdbx_strand_id
1 'polypeptide(L)'
;MDKSLVAAALSLAIAMSPIAAATAAELKVLAGGSMTASLKELGPRFEKTTGHKLDLTFAATPELIKMTTSAPFDLGVVPVDVMKNDAARATFAAGPMINVARVGYGVAVRSGAQKPDVSTPDALKQTLLKAQSITFLPESAAGAYVLKVFDRLGIGDAMKAKTKAQTAPGEIAKAVAAGDAELGVFLTNVLMAPGVELAGPFPGELQQELVFVGAVAAGSKDAPAAKAFLDFLTTPEAVGVFKAKGVTPG
;
A
#
# COMPACT_ATOMS: atom_id res chain seq x y z
N MET A 1 82.64 -30.40 5.13
CA MET A 1 81.59 -30.56 4.09
C MET A 1 80.28 -30.40 4.81
N ASP A 2 79.83 -29.10 4.96
CA ASP A 2 78.62 -28.78 5.69
C ASP A 2 77.55 -28.30 4.70
N LYS A 3 76.41 -28.96 4.73
CA LYS A 3 75.25 -28.59 3.95
C LYS A 3 74.27 -27.88 4.86
N SER A 4 74.25 -26.54 4.76
CA SER A 4 73.27 -25.72 5.43
C SER A 4 71.92 -25.73 4.66
N LEU A 5 70.90 -26.26 5.29
CA LEU A 5 69.52 -26.20 4.81
C LEU A 5 68.90 -24.89 5.28
N VAL A 6 68.63 -23.97 4.35
CA VAL A 6 67.83 -22.77 4.61
C VAL A 6 66.38 -23.12 4.39
N ALA A 7 65.59 -23.20 5.47
CA ALA A 7 64.13 -23.34 5.42
C ALA A 7 63.49 -21.95 5.24
N ALA A 8 62.97 -21.69 4.07
CA ALA A 8 62.15 -20.49 3.82
C ALA A 8 60.70 -20.72 4.33
N ALA A 9 60.38 -20.05 5.45
CA ALA A 9 59.01 -20.02 5.96
C ALA A 9 58.20 -18.97 5.17
N LEU A 10 57.28 -19.44 4.32
CA LEU A 10 56.37 -18.62 3.57
C LEU A 10 55.17 -18.29 4.48
N SER A 11 55.17 -17.11 5.12
CA SER A 11 54.04 -16.62 5.93
C SER A 11 52.92 -16.12 5.01
N LEU A 12 51.85 -16.91 4.91
CA LEU A 12 50.61 -16.55 4.21
C LEU A 12 49.80 -15.59 5.10
N ALA A 13 49.93 -14.28 4.88
CA ALA A 13 49.07 -13.28 5.53
C ALA A 13 47.68 -13.31 4.88
N ILE A 14 46.75 -13.96 5.53
CA ILE A 14 45.33 -13.86 5.17
C ILE A 14 44.86 -12.46 5.54
N ALA A 15 44.73 -11.60 4.53
CA ALA A 15 44.10 -10.29 4.68
C ALA A 15 42.61 -10.52 5.00
N MET A 16 42.23 -10.49 6.26
CA MET A 16 40.84 -10.36 6.68
C MET A 16 40.39 -8.95 6.33
N SER A 17 39.73 -8.79 5.16
CA SER A 17 38.99 -7.56 4.86
C SER A 17 37.93 -7.39 5.94
N PRO A 18 37.82 -6.22 6.62
CA PRO A 18 36.73 -5.98 7.52
C PRO A 18 35.42 -6.04 6.72
N ILE A 19 34.56 -7.00 7.03
CA ILE A 19 33.16 -6.95 6.61
C ILE A 19 32.61 -5.70 7.30
N ALA A 20 32.45 -4.62 6.55
CA ALA A 20 31.77 -3.43 7.05
C ALA A 20 30.39 -3.89 7.50
N ALA A 21 30.19 -3.96 8.80
CA ALA A 21 28.84 -4.16 9.36
C ALA A 21 27.97 -3.02 8.83
N ALA A 22 27.00 -3.34 7.99
CA ALA A 22 26.03 -2.37 7.53
C ALA A 22 25.39 -1.74 8.79
N THR A 23 25.59 -0.45 8.99
CA THR A 23 24.97 0.25 10.12
C THR A 23 23.47 0.18 9.96
N ALA A 24 22.77 -0.11 11.06
CA ALA A 24 21.31 -0.12 11.07
C ALA A 24 20.80 1.27 10.70
N ALA A 25 20.02 1.36 9.64
CA ALA A 25 19.39 2.60 9.19
C ALA A 25 17.97 2.70 9.78
N GLU A 26 17.51 3.93 10.03
CA GLU A 26 16.11 4.25 10.32
C GLU A 26 15.49 4.89 9.08
N LEU A 27 14.57 4.17 8.42
CA LEU A 27 13.98 4.56 7.15
C LEU A 27 12.61 5.21 7.36
N LYS A 28 12.43 6.43 6.89
CA LYS A 28 11.14 7.11 6.82
C LYS A 28 10.38 6.68 5.58
N VAL A 29 9.30 5.96 5.78
CA VAL A 29 8.48 5.36 4.70
C VAL A 29 7.14 6.07 4.60
N LEU A 30 6.86 6.68 3.46
CA LEU A 30 5.54 7.21 3.13
C LEU A 30 4.70 6.15 2.43
N ALA A 31 3.54 5.80 2.97
CA ALA A 31 2.73 4.73 2.42
C ALA A 31 1.26 5.11 2.25
N GLY A 32 0.62 4.56 1.22
CA GLY A 32 -0.82 4.69 1.05
C GLY A 32 -1.59 4.06 2.21
N GLY A 33 -2.58 4.77 2.76
CA GLY A 33 -3.32 4.33 3.94
C GLY A 33 -3.97 2.94 3.80
N SER A 34 -4.33 2.53 2.57
CA SER A 34 -4.87 1.19 2.30
C SER A 34 -3.84 0.07 2.49
N MET A 35 -2.53 0.37 2.52
CA MET A 35 -1.46 -0.59 2.73
C MET A 35 -1.14 -0.82 4.21
N THR A 36 -1.83 -0.12 5.13
CA THR A 36 -1.54 -0.14 6.57
C THR A 36 -1.49 -1.56 7.14
N ALA A 37 -2.49 -2.40 6.85
CA ALA A 37 -2.56 -3.75 7.41
C ALA A 37 -1.39 -4.64 6.95
N SER A 38 -1.01 -4.55 5.67
CA SER A 38 0.10 -5.32 5.10
C SER A 38 1.45 -4.84 5.62
N LEU A 39 1.70 -3.53 5.58
CA LEU A 39 3.01 -3.00 5.95
C LEU A 39 3.27 -3.02 7.46
N LYS A 40 2.24 -2.90 8.30
CA LYS A 40 2.38 -3.11 9.76
C LYS A 40 2.72 -4.56 10.12
N GLU A 41 2.36 -5.53 9.30
CA GLU A 41 2.75 -6.93 9.48
C GLU A 41 4.13 -7.22 8.90
N LEU A 42 4.46 -6.66 7.74
CA LEU A 42 5.72 -6.89 7.04
C LEU A 42 6.89 -6.11 7.65
N GLY A 43 6.65 -4.90 8.15
CA GLY A 43 7.69 -4.05 8.72
C GLY A 43 8.52 -4.73 9.81
N PRO A 44 7.91 -5.27 10.89
CA PRO A 44 8.64 -5.97 11.94
C PRO A 44 9.45 -7.18 11.44
N ARG A 45 8.99 -7.85 10.38
CA ARG A 45 9.71 -8.99 9.78
C ARG A 45 10.98 -8.52 9.06
N PHE A 46 10.88 -7.44 8.29
CA PHE A 46 12.03 -6.79 7.67
C PHE A 46 13.04 -6.29 8.70
N GLU A 47 12.59 -5.58 9.74
CA GLU A 47 13.42 -5.08 10.81
C GLU A 47 14.18 -6.19 11.53
N LYS A 48 13.50 -7.31 11.82
CA LYS A 48 14.11 -8.48 12.46
C LYS A 48 15.20 -9.11 11.61
N THR A 49 15.00 -9.15 10.30
CA THR A 49 15.91 -9.83 9.36
C THR A 49 17.13 -8.98 9.04
N THR A 50 16.97 -7.66 8.96
CA THR A 50 18.01 -6.75 8.45
C THR A 50 18.66 -5.89 9.54
N GLY A 51 18.01 -5.72 10.69
CA GLY A 51 18.42 -4.80 11.74
C GLY A 51 18.02 -3.33 11.47
N HIS A 52 17.56 -2.99 10.26
CA HIS A 52 17.04 -1.65 9.96
C HIS A 52 15.75 -1.39 10.73
N LYS A 53 15.38 -0.09 10.85
CA LYS A 53 14.12 0.36 11.46
C LYS A 53 13.27 1.07 10.44
N LEU A 54 11.94 0.98 10.60
CA LEU A 54 10.97 1.62 9.71
C LEU A 54 10.09 2.59 10.51
N ASP A 55 10.12 3.85 10.11
CA ASP A 55 9.12 4.85 10.52
C ASP A 55 8.03 4.92 9.44
N LEU A 56 6.93 4.20 9.66
CA LEU A 56 5.84 4.04 8.70
C LEU A 56 4.79 5.13 8.87
N THR A 57 4.70 6.05 7.94
CA THR A 57 3.63 7.06 7.87
C THR A 57 2.62 6.72 6.78
N PHE A 58 1.34 6.64 7.17
CA PHE A 58 0.24 6.29 6.27
C PHE A 58 -0.67 7.49 6.03
N ALA A 59 -0.97 7.78 4.76
CA ALA A 59 -1.84 8.90 4.41
C ALA A 59 -2.67 8.63 3.13
N ALA A 60 -3.64 9.49 2.89
CA ALA A 60 -4.37 9.56 1.62
C ALA A 60 -3.52 10.25 0.53
N THR A 61 -3.90 10.07 -0.74
CA THR A 61 -3.13 10.55 -1.89
C THR A 61 -2.77 12.05 -1.83
N PRO A 62 -3.69 12.99 -1.52
CA PRO A 62 -3.36 14.41 -1.45
C PRO A 62 -2.33 14.73 -0.36
N GLU A 63 -2.46 14.09 0.80
CA GLU A 63 -1.51 14.30 1.90
C GLU A 63 -0.15 13.69 1.58
N LEU A 64 -0.09 12.52 0.93
CA LEU A 64 1.16 11.93 0.45
C LEU A 64 1.88 12.88 -0.51
N ILE A 65 1.19 13.47 -1.48
CA ILE A 65 1.76 14.47 -2.40
C ILE A 65 2.37 15.64 -1.61
N LYS A 66 1.65 16.17 -0.63
CA LYS A 66 2.14 17.25 0.24
C LYS A 66 3.35 16.81 1.05
N MET A 67 3.31 15.62 1.66
CA MET A 67 4.42 15.10 2.49
C MET A 67 5.69 14.88 1.68
N THR A 68 5.60 14.36 0.46
CA THR A 68 6.78 14.15 -0.40
C THR A 68 7.50 15.45 -0.74
N THR A 69 6.79 16.59 -0.77
CA THR A 69 7.35 17.90 -1.13
C THR A 69 7.74 18.76 0.07
N SER A 70 7.28 18.40 1.29
CA SER A 70 7.45 19.25 2.48
C SER A 70 8.42 18.71 3.53
N ALA A 71 8.78 17.43 3.50
CA ALA A 71 9.65 16.82 4.50
C ALA A 71 10.55 15.73 3.88
N PRO A 72 11.75 15.48 4.44
CA PRO A 72 12.61 14.38 4.01
C PRO A 72 11.98 13.02 4.32
N PHE A 73 12.10 12.09 3.36
CA PHE A 73 11.72 10.69 3.49
C PHE A 73 12.73 9.82 2.72
N ASP A 74 12.70 8.49 2.93
CA ASP A 74 13.66 7.57 2.31
C ASP A 74 13.05 6.77 1.16
N LEU A 75 11.79 6.39 1.28
CA LEU A 75 11.06 5.70 0.21
C LEU A 75 9.56 5.91 0.32
N GLY A 76 8.87 5.69 -0.79
CA GLY A 76 7.41 5.64 -0.85
C GLY A 76 6.88 4.29 -1.30
N VAL A 77 5.77 3.84 -0.69
CA VAL A 77 4.88 2.77 -1.20
C VAL A 77 3.52 3.39 -1.40
N VAL A 78 3.34 4.04 -2.54
CA VAL A 78 2.25 5.00 -2.76
C VAL A 78 1.36 4.62 -3.95
N PRO A 79 0.08 5.06 -3.97
CA PRO A 79 -0.72 4.97 -5.19
C PRO A 79 0.02 5.59 -6.37
N VAL A 80 -0.05 4.95 -7.54
CA VAL A 80 0.60 5.45 -8.77
C VAL A 80 0.18 6.88 -9.11
N ASP A 81 -0.95 7.33 -8.61
CA ASP A 81 -1.46 8.70 -8.78
C ASP A 81 -0.58 9.77 -8.12
N VAL A 82 0.15 9.43 -7.05
CA VAL A 82 1.18 10.32 -6.47
C VAL A 82 2.27 10.61 -7.51
N MET A 83 2.64 9.61 -8.31
CA MET A 83 3.67 9.74 -9.35
C MET A 83 3.19 10.51 -10.60
N LYS A 84 1.90 10.76 -10.72
CA LYS A 84 1.31 11.63 -11.77
C LYS A 84 1.40 13.12 -11.42
N ASN A 85 1.69 13.44 -10.16
CA ASN A 85 1.96 14.80 -9.73
C ASN A 85 3.45 15.11 -9.94
N ASP A 86 3.77 16.08 -10.80
CA ASP A 86 5.15 16.38 -11.21
C ASP A 86 6.04 16.77 -10.03
N ALA A 87 5.53 17.58 -9.09
CA ALA A 87 6.28 18.00 -7.92
C ALA A 87 6.60 16.83 -6.99
N ALA A 88 5.63 15.94 -6.73
CA ALA A 88 5.85 14.73 -5.96
C ALA A 88 6.79 13.77 -6.69
N ARG A 89 6.61 13.57 -8.00
CA ARG A 89 7.47 12.70 -8.82
C ARG A 89 8.94 13.12 -8.78
N ALA A 90 9.22 14.42 -8.81
CA ALA A 90 10.57 14.96 -8.77
C ALA A 90 11.32 14.68 -7.45
N THR A 91 10.62 14.32 -6.38
CA THR A 91 11.24 13.97 -5.08
C THR A 91 11.72 12.52 -5.01
N PHE A 92 11.35 11.69 -5.97
CA PHE A 92 11.80 10.31 -6.07
C PHE A 92 13.00 10.20 -7.01
N ALA A 93 13.88 9.25 -6.72
CA ALA A 93 15.05 8.97 -7.54
C ALA A 93 14.64 8.62 -8.99
N ALA A 94 15.49 9.00 -9.93
CA ALA A 94 15.37 8.55 -11.32
C ALA A 94 15.61 7.03 -11.39
N GLY A 95 14.71 6.31 -12.05
CA GLY A 95 14.83 4.87 -12.21
C GLY A 95 13.48 4.16 -12.27
N PRO A 96 13.48 2.84 -12.41
CA PRO A 96 12.25 2.06 -12.43
C PRO A 96 11.57 2.07 -11.06
N MET A 97 10.25 2.27 -11.07
CA MET A 97 9.40 2.01 -9.91
C MET A 97 9.10 0.52 -9.85
N ILE A 98 8.97 -0.01 -8.63
CA ILE A 98 8.55 -1.40 -8.41
C ILE A 98 7.04 -1.40 -8.25
N ASN A 99 6.33 -2.22 -9.02
CA ASN A 99 4.93 -2.51 -8.72
C ASN A 99 4.89 -3.38 -7.46
N VAL A 100 4.42 -2.82 -6.35
CA VAL A 100 4.37 -3.52 -5.07
C VAL A 100 3.08 -4.31 -4.94
N ALA A 101 1.97 -3.68 -5.30
CA ALA A 101 0.64 -4.23 -5.04
C ALA A 101 -0.43 -3.64 -5.96
N ARG A 102 -1.52 -4.38 -6.11
CA ARG A 102 -2.74 -3.95 -6.80
C ARG A 102 -3.95 -4.33 -5.96
N VAL A 103 -4.96 -3.49 -5.94
CA VAL A 103 -6.18 -3.73 -5.17
C VAL A 103 -7.39 -3.32 -5.98
N GLY A 104 -8.34 -4.25 -6.13
CA GLY A 104 -9.63 -4.01 -6.77
C GLY A 104 -10.62 -3.31 -5.85
N TYR A 105 -11.74 -2.89 -6.41
CA TYR A 105 -12.83 -2.22 -5.71
C TYR A 105 -13.97 -3.19 -5.41
N GLY A 106 -14.75 -2.88 -4.40
CA GLY A 106 -15.91 -3.68 -4.05
C GLY A 106 -16.89 -2.94 -3.15
N VAL A 107 -17.95 -3.67 -2.80
CA VAL A 107 -18.97 -3.24 -1.87
C VAL A 107 -18.99 -4.18 -0.68
N ALA A 108 -19.15 -3.65 0.52
CA ALA A 108 -19.26 -4.44 1.74
C ALA A 108 -20.44 -4.00 2.59
N VAL A 109 -20.90 -4.92 3.40
CA VAL A 109 -21.96 -4.76 4.38
C VAL A 109 -21.45 -5.13 5.77
N ARG A 110 -22.19 -4.78 6.81
CA ARG A 110 -21.91 -5.28 8.16
C ARG A 110 -22.03 -6.82 8.21
N SER A 111 -21.15 -7.48 8.95
CA SER A 111 -21.21 -8.93 9.12
C SER A 111 -22.57 -9.41 9.60
N GLY A 112 -23.07 -10.46 8.95
CA GLY A 112 -24.40 -11.02 9.19
C GLY A 112 -25.55 -10.28 8.51
N ALA A 113 -25.32 -9.15 7.85
CA ALA A 113 -26.34 -8.50 7.03
C ALA A 113 -26.54 -9.24 5.69
N GLN A 114 -27.74 -9.12 5.13
CA GLN A 114 -28.00 -9.66 3.79
C GLN A 114 -27.10 -8.98 2.76
N LYS A 115 -26.36 -9.78 2.00
CA LYS A 115 -25.49 -9.27 0.92
C LYS A 115 -26.35 -8.88 -0.28
N PRO A 116 -26.30 -7.61 -0.72
CA PRO A 116 -27.00 -7.18 -1.91
C PRO A 116 -26.29 -7.71 -3.16
N ASP A 117 -27.05 -7.80 -4.25
CA ASP A 117 -26.48 -8.17 -5.55
C ASP A 117 -25.68 -6.99 -6.15
N VAL A 118 -24.43 -7.27 -6.49
CA VAL A 118 -23.51 -6.33 -7.16
C VAL A 118 -22.85 -7.00 -8.36
N SER A 119 -23.39 -8.10 -8.86
CA SER A 119 -22.76 -8.96 -9.88
C SER A 119 -22.73 -8.34 -11.29
N THR A 120 -23.58 -7.37 -11.55
CA THR A 120 -23.63 -6.64 -12.83
C THR A 120 -23.63 -5.13 -12.60
N PRO A 121 -23.26 -4.30 -13.59
CA PRO A 121 -23.36 -2.83 -13.48
C PRO A 121 -24.75 -2.35 -13.06
N ASP A 122 -25.81 -2.95 -13.61
CA ASP A 122 -27.19 -2.59 -13.26
C ASP A 122 -27.54 -3.04 -11.83
N ALA A 123 -27.13 -4.24 -11.40
CA ALA A 123 -27.32 -4.70 -10.04
C ALA A 123 -26.59 -3.81 -9.03
N LEU A 124 -25.34 -3.44 -9.31
CA LEU A 124 -24.58 -2.49 -8.49
C LEU A 124 -25.29 -1.15 -8.41
N LYS A 125 -25.75 -0.59 -9.55
CA LYS A 125 -26.53 0.66 -9.60
C LYS A 125 -27.76 0.59 -8.74
N GLN A 126 -28.57 -0.47 -8.87
CA GLN A 126 -29.80 -0.65 -8.07
C GLN A 126 -29.51 -0.79 -6.58
N THR A 127 -28.46 -1.54 -6.23
CA THR A 127 -28.01 -1.71 -4.84
C THR A 127 -27.63 -0.34 -4.24
N LEU A 128 -26.82 0.45 -4.93
CA LEU A 128 -26.41 1.77 -4.47
C LEU A 128 -27.60 2.73 -4.34
N LEU A 129 -28.53 2.71 -5.30
CA LEU A 129 -29.72 3.57 -5.26
C LEU A 129 -30.67 3.19 -4.12
N LYS A 130 -30.80 1.90 -3.77
CA LYS A 130 -31.65 1.42 -2.68
C LYS A 130 -31.05 1.66 -1.29
N ALA A 131 -29.72 1.66 -1.17
CA ALA A 131 -29.04 1.89 0.09
C ALA A 131 -29.45 3.21 0.73
N GLN A 132 -29.61 3.22 2.04
CA GLN A 132 -29.91 4.43 2.81
C GLN A 132 -28.67 5.35 2.94
N SER A 133 -27.49 4.73 3.08
CA SER A 133 -26.21 5.42 3.17
C SER A 133 -25.06 4.58 2.64
N ILE A 134 -24.05 5.26 2.12
CA ILE A 134 -22.78 4.67 1.72
C ILE A 134 -21.63 5.38 2.41
N THR A 135 -20.49 4.69 2.55
CA THR A 135 -19.29 5.32 3.08
C THR A 135 -18.07 4.94 2.25
N PHE A 136 -17.20 5.90 2.03
CA PHE A 136 -15.89 5.77 1.38
C PHE A 136 -15.02 7.00 1.69
N LEU A 137 -13.82 7.07 1.12
CA LEU A 137 -12.88 8.19 1.27
C LEU A 137 -12.79 8.95 -0.06
N PRO A 138 -13.63 10.00 -0.28
CA PRO A 138 -13.65 10.74 -1.54
C PRO A 138 -12.32 11.40 -1.90
N GLU A 139 -11.63 11.97 -0.90
CA GLU A 139 -10.37 12.70 -1.04
C GLU A 139 -9.15 11.75 -1.19
N SER A 140 -9.25 10.74 -2.06
CA SER A 140 -8.17 9.80 -2.33
C SER A 140 -8.21 9.34 -3.78
N ALA A 141 -7.11 8.78 -4.30
CA ALA A 141 -7.09 8.18 -5.64
C ALA A 141 -8.18 7.09 -5.78
N ALA A 142 -8.37 6.26 -4.75
CA ALA A 142 -9.42 5.26 -4.74
C ALA A 142 -10.82 5.90 -4.74
N GLY A 143 -11.03 6.93 -3.92
CA GLY A 143 -12.30 7.66 -3.88
C GLY A 143 -12.64 8.37 -5.18
N ALA A 144 -11.66 8.96 -5.83
CA ALA A 144 -11.84 9.57 -7.15
C ALA A 144 -12.34 8.55 -8.19
N TYR A 145 -11.86 7.31 -8.12
CA TYR A 145 -12.37 6.25 -8.99
C TYR A 145 -13.80 5.84 -8.62
N VAL A 146 -14.14 5.73 -7.33
CA VAL A 146 -15.53 5.45 -6.89
C VAL A 146 -16.48 6.52 -7.42
N LEU A 147 -16.11 7.80 -7.32
CA LEU A 147 -16.92 8.90 -7.88
C LEU A 147 -17.09 8.76 -9.40
N LYS A 148 -16.02 8.42 -10.13
CA LYS A 148 -16.10 8.17 -11.57
C LYS A 148 -17.03 7.00 -11.92
N VAL A 149 -17.10 5.97 -11.09
CA VAL A 149 -18.06 4.87 -11.28
C VAL A 149 -19.49 5.36 -11.06
N PHE A 150 -19.73 6.18 -10.04
CA PHE A 150 -21.06 6.77 -9.83
C PHE A 150 -21.52 7.64 -11.02
N ASP A 151 -20.60 8.42 -11.58
CA ASP A 151 -20.88 9.22 -12.79
C ASP A 151 -21.18 8.33 -14.01
N ARG A 152 -20.39 7.27 -14.23
CA ARG A 152 -20.65 6.29 -15.31
C ARG A 152 -21.99 5.58 -15.19
N LEU A 153 -22.44 5.32 -13.96
CA LEU A 153 -23.76 4.74 -13.68
C LEU A 153 -24.90 5.77 -13.71
N GLY A 154 -24.58 7.06 -13.85
CA GLY A 154 -25.57 8.15 -13.85
C GLY A 154 -26.26 8.35 -12.50
N ILE A 155 -25.54 8.11 -11.38
CA ILE A 155 -26.07 8.19 -10.02
C ILE A 155 -25.28 9.15 -9.10
N GLY A 156 -24.38 9.95 -9.65
CA GLY A 156 -23.48 10.82 -8.88
C GLY A 156 -24.20 11.68 -7.85
N ASP A 157 -25.25 12.42 -8.26
CA ASP A 157 -26.01 13.29 -7.34
C ASP A 157 -26.72 12.50 -6.23
N ALA A 158 -27.31 11.35 -6.57
CA ALA A 158 -27.96 10.49 -5.59
C ALA A 158 -26.95 9.97 -4.56
N MET A 159 -25.74 9.58 -4.98
CA MET A 159 -24.70 9.09 -4.08
C MET A 159 -24.13 10.22 -3.22
N LYS A 160 -23.97 11.43 -3.77
CA LYS A 160 -23.54 12.60 -2.99
C LYS A 160 -24.43 12.85 -1.78
N ALA A 161 -25.76 12.76 -1.94
CA ALA A 161 -26.73 12.94 -0.86
C ALA A 161 -26.67 11.84 0.23
N LYS A 162 -26.19 10.64 -0.10
CA LYS A 162 -26.13 9.48 0.79
C LYS A 162 -24.74 9.18 1.36
N THR A 163 -23.72 9.90 0.92
CA THR A 163 -22.33 9.65 1.30
C THR A 163 -22.03 10.18 2.70
N LYS A 164 -21.53 9.27 3.54
CA LYS A 164 -20.86 9.57 4.80
C LYS A 164 -19.35 9.46 4.56
N ALA A 165 -18.74 10.59 4.19
CA ALA A 165 -17.33 10.66 3.83
C ALA A 165 -16.43 10.36 5.03
N GLN A 166 -15.36 9.58 4.78
CA GLN A 166 -14.30 9.30 5.75
C GLN A 166 -13.04 10.08 5.42
N THR A 167 -12.15 10.21 6.39
CA THR A 167 -10.84 10.88 6.24
C THR A 167 -9.67 9.92 6.21
N ALA A 168 -9.90 8.66 6.63
CA ALA A 168 -8.90 7.59 6.59
C ALA A 168 -9.52 6.26 6.14
N PRO A 169 -8.78 5.40 5.41
CA PRO A 169 -9.32 4.13 4.90
C PRO A 169 -9.90 3.22 6.00
N GLY A 170 -9.22 3.12 7.15
CA GLY A 170 -9.66 2.27 8.26
C GLY A 170 -11.01 2.68 8.88
N GLU A 171 -11.44 3.93 8.71
CA GLU A 171 -12.71 4.42 9.23
C GLU A 171 -13.91 3.91 8.39
N ILE A 172 -13.69 3.55 7.13
CA ILE A 172 -14.73 3.02 6.25
C ILE A 172 -15.30 1.72 6.82
N ALA A 173 -14.44 0.74 7.11
CA ALA A 173 -14.88 -0.53 7.66
C ALA A 173 -15.48 -0.37 9.07
N LYS A 174 -14.95 0.52 9.90
CA LYS A 174 -15.50 0.82 11.23
C LYS A 174 -16.91 1.38 11.15
N ALA A 175 -17.15 2.34 10.24
CA ALA A 175 -18.48 2.94 10.06
C ALA A 175 -19.51 1.91 9.61
N VAL A 176 -19.14 0.95 8.74
CA VAL A 176 -20.02 -0.14 8.32
C VAL A 176 -20.25 -1.12 9.47
N ALA A 177 -19.21 -1.53 10.18
CA ALA A 177 -19.32 -2.45 11.31
C ALA A 177 -20.19 -1.88 12.45
N ALA A 178 -20.09 -0.58 12.73
CA ALA A 178 -20.92 0.11 13.72
C ALA A 178 -22.37 0.31 13.26
N GLY A 179 -22.65 0.21 11.94
CA GLY A 179 -23.96 0.51 11.36
C GLY A 179 -24.18 2.02 11.11
N ASP A 180 -23.12 2.83 11.21
CA ASP A 180 -23.17 4.25 10.86
C ASP A 180 -23.42 4.44 9.36
N ALA A 181 -22.96 3.51 8.54
CA ALA A 181 -23.26 3.44 7.11
C ALA A 181 -23.73 2.03 6.72
N GLU A 182 -24.67 1.95 5.78
CA GLU A 182 -25.19 0.65 5.31
C GLU A 182 -24.19 -0.08 4.44
N LEU A 183 -23.55 0.64 3.49
CA LEU A 183 -22.57 0.05 2.58
C LEU A 183 -21.22 0.75 2.67
N GLY A 184 -20.15 -0.03 2.66
CA GLY A 184 -18.80 0.42 2.35
C GLY A 184 -18.50 0.23 0.86
N VAL A 185 -18.04 1.27 0.18
CA VAL A 185 -17.76 1.24 -1.26
C VAL A 185 -16.32 1.70 -1.48
N PHE A 186 -15.36 0.76 -1.51
CA PHE A 186 -13.95 1.11 -1.55
C PHE A 186 -13.07 -0.06 -2.01
N LEU A 187 -11.77 0.04 -1.77
CA LEU A 187 -10.80 -1.02 -2.04
C LEU A 187 -11.11 -2.27 -1.21
N THR A 188 -11.09 -3.43 -1.84
CA THR A 188 -11.48 -4.70 -1.21
C THR A 188 -10.67 -5.04 0.03
N ASN A 189 -9.38 -4.77 0.05
CA ASN A 189 -8.51 -5.04 1.20
C ASN A 189 -8.86 -4.20 2.44
N VAL A 190 -9.36 -2.98 2.24
CA VAL A 190 -9.86 -2.12 3.33
C VAL A 190 -11.19 -2.63 3.87
N LEU A 191 -12.01 -3.20 2.99
CA LEU A 191 -13.32 -3.77 3.31
C LEU A 191 -13.24 -5.17 3.92
N MET A 192 -12.07 -5.83 3.86
CA MET A 192 -11.80 -7.11 4.53
C MET A 192 -11.36 -6.89 5.98
N ALA A 193 -12.23 -6.36 6.81
CA ALA A 193 -11.96 -6.02 8.20
C ALA A 193 -12.96 -6.70 9.15
N PRO A 194 -12.63 -6.90 10.43
CA PRO A 194 -13.57 -7.45 11.42
C PRO A 194 -14.88 -6.67 11.47
N GLY A 195 -15.99 -7.38 11.53
CA GLY A 195 -17.33 -6.80 11.57
C GLY A 195 -17.92 -6.40 10.21
N VAL A 196 -17.18 -6.65 9.12
CA VAL A 196 -17.58 -6.32 7.74
C VAL A 196 -17.43 -7.54 6.84
N GLU A 197 -18.32 -7.70 5.88
CA GLU A 197 -18.27 -8.74 4.85
C GLU A 197 -18.43 -8.15 3.46
N LEU A 198 -17.61 -8.60 2.51
CA LEU A 198 -17.77 -8.24 1.12
C LEU A 198 -19.08 -8.80 0.56
N ALA A 199 -19.89 -7.93 -0.03
CA ALA A 199 -21.00 -8.31 -0.89
C ALA A 199 -20.49 -8.80 -2.25
N GLY A 200 -19.49 -8.12 -2.80
CA GLY A 200 -18.80 -8.52 -4.02
C GLY A 200 -17.85 -7.45 -4.54
N PRO A 201 -17.00 -7.78 -5.53
CA PRO A 201 -16.19 -6.82 -6.27
C PRO A 201 -17.07 -5.97 -7.20
N PHE A 202 -16.53 -4.86 -7.70
CA PHE A 202 -17.18 -4.13 -8.78
C PHE A 202 -17.27 -5.03 -10.03
N PRO A 203 -18.40 -5.02 -10.74
CA PRO A 203 -18.63 -5.95 -11.84
C PRO A 203 -17.99 -5.49 -13.16
N GLY A 204 -17.54 -6.46 -13.95
CA GLY A 204 -17.14 -6.30 -15.36
C GLY A 204 -16.21 -5.10 -15.60
N GLU A 205 -16.59 -4.25 -16.55
CA GLU A 205 -15.81 -3.07 -16.93
C GLU A 205 -15.78 -1.94 -15.87
N LEU A 206 -16.53 -2.04 -14.81
CA LEU A 206 -16.44 -1.16 -13.65
C LEU A 206 -15.35 -1.58 -12.67
N GLN A 207 -14.78 -2.80 -12.82
CA GLN A 207 -13.64 -3.19 -12.01
C GLN A 207 -12.36 -2.58 -12.57
N GLN A 208 -11.61 -1.98 -11.68
CA GLN A 208 -10.27 -1.47 -11.92
C GLN A 208 -9.39 -1.80 -10.71
N GLU A 209 -8.09 -1.81 -10.89
CA GLU A 209 -7.16 -1.99 -9.78
C GLU A 209 -6.43 -0.68 -9.49
N LEU A 210 -6.38 -0.27 -8.24
CA LEU A 210 -5.45 0.76 -7.79
C LEU A 210 -4.08 0.13 -7.62
N VAL A 211 -3.10 0.67 -8.35
CA VAL A 211 -1.71 0.21 -8.32
C VAL A 211 -0.93 0.99 -7.28
N PHE A 212 -0.20 0.28 -6.42
CA PHE A 212 0.77 0.84 -5.49
C PHE A 212 2.18 0.58 -6.00
N VAL A 213 2.94 1.64 -6.12
CA VAL A 213 4.34 1.59 -6.57
C VAL A 213 5.28 1.92 -5.43
N GLY A 214 6.44 1.26 -5.44
CA GLY A 214 7.56 1.53 -4.55
C GLY A 214 8.65 2.30 -5.27
N ALA A 215 9.17 3.36 -4.66
CA ALA A 215 10.31 4.11 -5.17
C ALA A 215 11.12 4.71 -4.03
N VAL A 216 12.44 4.77 -4.21
CA VAL A 216 13.38 5.41 -3.28
C VAL A 216 13.32 6.92 -3.48
N ALA A 217 13.41 7.69 -2.40
CA ALA A 217 13.50 9.14 -2.49
C ALA A 217 14.87 9.59 -3.07
N ALA A 218 14.86 10.64 -3.88
CA ALA A 218 16.09 11.21 -4.45
C ALA A 218 17.06 11.74 -3.36
N GLY A 219 16.52 12.18 -2.22
CA GLY A 219 17.26 12.69 -1.06
C GLY A 219 17.55 11.66 0.04
N SER A 220 17.25 10.36 -0.17
CA SER A 220 17.53 9.35 0.84
C SER A 220 19.02 9.20 1.11
N LYS A 221 19.39 9.23 2.40
CA LYS A 221 20.77 9.00 2.84
C LYS A 221 21.11 7.51 2.92
N ASP A 222 20.08 6.65 3.02
CA ASP A 222 20.16 5.22 3.18
C ASP A 222 19.49 4.48 2.00
N ALA A 223 19.73 4.97 0.77
CA ALA A 223 19.13 4.42 -0.45
C ALA A 223 19.34 2.90 -0.62
N PRO A 224 20.48 2.28 -0.24
CA PRO A 224 20.63 0.82 -0.27
C PRO A 224 19.65 0.11 0.67
N ALA A 225 19.45 0.61 1.90
CA ALA A 225 18.51 0.04 2.86
C ALA A 225 17.06 0.27 2.42
N ALA A 226 16.74 1.44 1.86
CA ALA A 226 15.44 1.73 1.27
C ALA A 226 15.11 0.78 0.11
N LYS A 227 16.09 0.53 -0.77
CA LYS A 227 15.97 -0.46 -1.84
C LYS A 227 15.76 -1.87 -1.29
N ALA A 228 16.51 -2.27 -0.26
CA ALA A 228 16.36 -3.59 0.36
C ALA A 228 14.95 -3.80 0.92
N PHE A 229 14.30 -2.76 1.48
CA PHE A 229 12.90 -2.87 1.89
C PHE A 229 11.95 -3.04 0.71
N LEU A 230 12.15 -2.30 -0.38
CA LEU A 230 11.34 -2.47 -1.60
C LEU A 230 11.51 -3.88 -2.21
N ASP A 231 12.74 -4.39 -2.25
CA ASP A 231 13.03 -5.76 -2.71
C ASP A 231 12.37 -6.81 -1.79
N PHE A 232 12.39 -6.59 -0.47
CA PHE A 232 11.70 -7.45 0.49
C PHE A 232 10.20 -7.54 0.22
N LEU A 233 9.55 -6.42 -0.16
CA LEU A 233 8.12 -6.42 -0.47
C LEU A 233 7.74 -7.27 -1.69
N THR A 234 8.70 -7.73 -2.49
CA THR A 234 8.50 -8.63 -3.63
C THR A 234 8.83 -10.10 -3.33
N THR A 235 9.29 -10.41 -2.12
CA THR A 235 9.63 -11.78 -1.72
C THR A 235 8.40 -12.67 -1.60
N PRO A 236 8.55 -14.01 -1.70
CA PRO A 236 7.46 -14.95 -1.46
C PRO A 236 6.76 -14.77 -0.11
N GLU A 237 7.51 -14.39 0.92
CA GLU A 237 6.97 -14.09 2.25
C GLU A 237 6.01 -12.90 2.20
N ALA A 238 6.45 -11.77 1.62
CA ALA A 238 5.63 -10.57 1.49
C ALA A 238 4.40 -10.81 0.60
N VAL A 239 4.58 -11.54 -0.51
CA VAL A 239 3.49 -11.99 -1.39
C VAL A 239 2.43 -12.77 -0.63
N GLY A 240 2.85 -13.68 0.28
CA GLY A 240 1.92 -14.43 1.15
C GLY A 240 1.09 -13.50 2.05
N VAL A 241 1.72 -12.50 2.67
CA VAL A 241 1.03 -11.52 3.52
C VAL A 241 0.08 -10.66 2.70
N PHE A 242 0.50 -10.15 1.54
CA PHE A 242 -0.37 -9.36 0.65
C PHE A 242 -1.64 -10.13 0.29
N LYS A 243 -1.51 -11.37 -0.18
CA LYS A 243 -2.66 -12.24 -0.51
C LYS A 243 -3.60 -12.45 0.68
N ALA A 244 -3.04 -12.71 1.87
CA ALA A 244 -3.83 -12.89 3.09
C ALA A 244 -4.59 -11.62 3.51
N LYS A 245 -4.12 -10.43 3.08
CA LYS A 245 -4.79 -9.14 3.31
C LYS A 245 -5.68 -8.70 2.14
N GLY A 246 -5.96 -9.56 1.17
CA GLY A 246 -6.80 -9.20 0.02
C GLY A 246 -6.13 -8.26 -0.99
N VAL A 247 -4.80 -8.29 -1.03
CA VAL A 247 -3.98 -7.49 -1.95
C VAL A 247 -3.37 -8.41 -3.00
N THR A 248 -3.47 -8.06 -4.27
CA THR A 248 -2.78 -8.72 -5.37
C THR A 248 -1.35 -8.19 -5.43
N PRO A 249 -0.31 -9.05 -5.33
CA PRO A 249 1.08 -8.62 -5.52
C PRO A 249 1.33 -8.03 -6.91
N GLY A 250 2.28 -7.10 -7.00
CA GLY A 250 2.66 -6.42 -8.25
C GLY A 250 3.45 -7.27 -9.23
#